data_3d6c74446efc1ee2f26bd893133098fb
#
_entry.id   3d6c74446efc1ee2f26bd893133098fb
#
_cell.length_a   1.000
_cell.length_b   1.000
_cell.length_c   1.000
_cell.angle_alpha   90.00
_cell.angle_beta   90.00
_cell.angle_gamma   90.00
#
_symmetry.space_group_name_H-M   'P 1'
#
loop_
_entity.id
_entity.type
_entity.pdbx_description
1 polymer ?
#
loop_
_entity_poly.entity_id
_entity_poly.type
_entity_poly.pdbx_seq_one_letter_code
_entity_poly.pdbx_strand_id
1 'polypeptide(L)'
;MIMSQQKRLANRALAQMAAIDRSQAVIEFTLDGTIVTANRNFLDAMGYSLAEIQGKHHSMFVAPAERESASYREFWARLNRGEYDAGEYKRIGKGGKEVWIQASYNPILDQNGKPFKVVKYATDVTQEKLRNADY
;
A
#
# COMPACT_ATOMS: atom_id res chain seq x y z
N MET A 1 19.97 14.01 -30.86
CA MET A 1 18.61 13.43 -30.98
C MET A 1 17.71 14.01 -29.91
N ILE A 2 16.54 14.48 -30.30
CA ILE A 2 15.60 15.11 -29.37
C ILE A 2 14.61 14.07 -28.88
N MET A 3 14.52 13.93 -27.55
CA MET A 3 13.55 13.05 -26.91
C MET A 3 12.15 13.61 -27.09
N SER A 4 11.16 12.77 -27.43
CA SER A 4 9.78 13.20 -27.55
C SER A 4 9.24 13.69 -26.21
N GLN A 5 8.22 14.55 -26.25
CA GLN A 5 7.58 15.06 -25.05
C GLN A 5 6.98 13.92 -24.22
N GLN A 6 6.34 12.95 -24.87
CA GLN A 6 5.79 11.78 -24.17
C GLN A 6 6.86 11.00 -23.44
N LYS A 7 8.02 10.79 -24.05
CA LYS A 7 9.13 10.06 -23.42
C LYS A 7 9.70 10.84 -22.25
N ARG A 8 9.80 12.17 -22.38
CA ARG A 8 10.26 13.02 -21.27
C ARG A 8 9.30 12.93 -20.08
N LEU A 9 7.97 12.98 -20.34
CA LEU A 9 6.98 12.86 -19.27
C LEU A 9 7.05 11.50 -18.60
N ALA A 10 7.19 10.43 -19.38
CA ALA A 10 7.33 9.09 -18.82
C ALA A 10 8.59 8.97 -17.95
N ASN A 11 9.71 9.53 -18.40
CA ASN A 11 10.96 9.49 -17.65
C ASN A 11 10.85 10.28 -16.34
N ARG A 12 10.15 11.41 -16.35
CA ARG A 12 9.91 12.20 -15.13
C ARG A 12 9.07 11.42 -14.13
N ALA A 13 8.01 10.77 -14.60
CA ALA A 13 7.15 9.96 -13.76
C ALA A 13 7.94 8.80 -13.12
N LEU A 14 8.77 8.12 -13.91
CA LEU A 14 9.59 7.03 -13.40
C LEU A 14 10.60 7.53 -12.35
N ALA A 15 11.18 8.70 -12.55
CA ALA A 15 12.10 9.29 -11.59
C ALA A 15 11.39 9.64 -10.27
N GLN A 16 10.17 10.16 -10.35
CA GLN A 16 9.37 10.46 -9.16
C GLN A 16 8.98 9.19 -8.41
N MET A 17 8.59 8.14 -9.14
CA MET A 17 8.28 6.84 -8.54
C MET A 17 9.51 6.26 -7.82
N ALA A 18 10.68 6.38 -8.42
CA ALA A 18 11.91 5.91 -7.78
C ALA A 18 12.20 6.67 -6.48
N ALA A 19 11.92 7.97 -6.45
CA ALA A 19 12.09 8.78 -5.23
C ALA A 19 11.13 8.33 -4.13
N ILE A 20 9.86 8.12 -4.45
CA ILE A 20 8.86 7.63 -3.51
C ILE A 20 9.27 6.25 -2.98
N ASP A 21 9.78 5.41 -3.87
CA ASP A 21 10.19 4.04 -3.53
C ASP A 21 11.34 4.03 -2.51
N ARG A 22 12.20 5.05 -2.52
CA ARG A 22 13.30 5.15 -1.56
C ARG A 22 12.84 5.56 -0.16
N SER A 23 11.78 6.39 -0.07
CA SER A 23 11.38 6.99 1.20
C SER A 23 10.13 6.34 1.82
N GLN A 24 9.32 5.64 1.05
CA GLN A 24 8.04 5.10 1.50
C GLN A 24 8.01 3.59 1.38
N ALA A 25 7.21 2.94 2.23
CA ALA A 25 6.80 1.56 2.01
C ALA A 25 5.76 1.57 0.91
N VAL A 26 5.92 0.73 -0.11
CA VAL A 26 5.02 0.69 -1.27
C VAL A 26 4.62 -0.75 -1.53
N ILE A 27 3.31 -0.97 -1.71
CA ILE A 27 2.79 -2.30 -2.06
C ILE A 27 1.64 -2.11 -3.05
N GLU A 28 1.55 -2.99 -4.05
CA GLU A 28 0.53 -2.95 -5.09
C GLU A 28 -0.38 -4.16 -4.99
N PHE A 29 -1.67 -3.92 -5.25
CA PHE A 29 -2.72 -4.93 -5.22
C PHE A 29 -3.53 -4.90 -6.50
N THR A 30 -4.08 -6.05 -6.86
CA THR A 30 -5.20 -6.09 -7.80
C THR A 30 -6.43 -5.51 -7.10
N LEU A 31 -7.51 -5.29 -7.85
CA LEU A 31 -8.74 -4.71 -7.28
C LEU A 31 -9.38 -5.59 -6.21
N ASP A 32 -9.16 -6.90 -6.26
CA ASP A 32 -9.70 -7.80 -5.24
C ASP A 32 -8.80 -7.92 -4.01
N GLY A 33 -7.71 -7.16 -3.96
CA GLY A 33 -6.81 -7.15 -2.81
C GLY A 33 -5.69 -8.17 -2.86
N THR A 34 -5.45 -8.80 -4.01
CA THR A 34 -4.34 -9.74 -4.18
C THR A 34 -3.04 -8.96 -4.36
N ILE A 35 -1.99 -9.35 -3.64
CA ILE A 35 -0.70 -8.67 -3.64
C ILE A 35 0.04 -8.96 -4.94
N VAL A 36 0.42 -7.90 -5.67
CA VAL A 36 1.19 -7.99 -6.91
C VAL A 36 2.69 -7.90 -6.62
N THR A 37 3.10 -6.85 -5.92
CA THR A 37 4.50 -6.63 -5.55
C THR A 37 4.59 -5.66 -4.39
N ALA A 38 5.77 -5.61 -3.76
CA ALA A 38 6.05 -4.69 -2.67
C ALA A 38 7.53 -4.31 -2.71
N ASN A 39 7.86 -3.11 -2.21
CA ASN A 39 9.25 -2.68 -2.18
C ASN A 39 9.93 -3.13 -0.87
N ARG A 40 11.24 -2.91 -0.80
CA ARG A 40 12.04 -3.31 0.36
C ARG A 40 11.54 -2.66 1.65
N ASN A 41 11.17 -1.38 1.60
CA ASN A 41 10.71 -0.67 2.79
C ASN A 41 9.48 -1.34 3.39
N PHE A 42 8.53 -1.75 2.55
CA PHE A 42 7.34 -2.47 3.01
C PHE A 42 7.72 -3.82 3.61
N LEU A 43 8.56 -4.58 2.90
CA LEU A 43 8.96 -5.91 3.35
C LEU A 43 9.69 -5.85 4.69
N ASP A 44 10.59 -4.88 4.85
CA ASP A 44 11.33 -4.72 6.10
C ASP A 44 10.40 -4.32 7.25
N ALA A 45 9.46 -3.40 7.01
CA ALA A 45 8.53 -2.96 8.03
C ALA A 45 7.63 -4.10 8.53
N MET A 46 7.17 -4.96 7.62
CA MET A 46 6.25 -6.04 7.96
C MET A 46 6.96 -7.36 8.31
N GLY A 47 8.25 -7.46 8.03
CA GLY A 47 9.03 -8.64 8.37
C GLY A 47 8.88 -9.81 7.41
N TYR A 48 8.39 -9.56 6.21
CA TYR A 48 8.18 -10.60 5.20
C TYR A 48 9.17 -10.48 4.05
N SER A 49 9.42 -11.61 3.37
CA SER A 49 10.02 -11.57 2.05
C SER A 49 8.93 -11.43 0.99
N LEU A 50 9.29 -11.00 -0.21
CA LEU A 50 8.32 -10.88 -1.30
C LEU A 50 7.68 -12.23 -1.62
N ALA A 51 8.47 -13.30 -1.64
CA ALA A 51 7.96 -14.64 -1.93
C ALA A 51 6.89 -15.09 -0.93
N GLU A 52 6.96 -14.62 0.31
CA GLU A 52 5.99 -14.98 1.35
C GLU A 52 4.64 -14.30 1.16
N ILE A 53 4.59 -13.16 0.46
CA ILE A 53 3.34 -12.39 0.37
C ILE A 53 2.78 -12.29 -1.06
N GLN A 54 3.62 -12.42 -2.08
CA GLN A 54 3.18 -12.24 -3.46
C GLN A 54 2.10 -13.25 -3.82
N GLY A 55 1.00 -12.78 -4.40
CA GLY A 55 -0.14 -13.62 -4.75
C GLY A 55 -1.10 -13.88 -3.61
N LYS A 56 -0.79 -13.44 -2.40
CA LYS A 56 -1.68 -13.57 -1.25
C LYS A 56 -2.56 -12.35 -1.11
N HIS A 57 -3.53 -12.40 -0.19
CA HIS A 57 -4.52 -11.33 -0.05
C HIS A 57 -4.12 -10.36 1.05
N HIS A 58 -4.48 -9.07 0.87
CA HIS A 58 -4.26 -7.99 1.85
C HIS A 58 -4.70 -8.38 3.26
N SER A 59 -5.76 -9.19 3.38
CA SER A 59 -6.31 -9.61 4.67
C SER A 59 -5.27 -10.28 5.59
N MET A 60 -4.18 -10.80 5.04
CA MET A 60 -3.12 -11.39 5.86
C MET A 60 -2.46 -10.38 6.80
N PHE A 61 -2.56 -9.08 6.48
CA PHE A 61 -2.00 -8.01 7.31
C PHE A 61 -3.00 -7.41 8.29
N VAL A 62 -4.21 -7.95 8.33
CA VAL A 62 -5.33 -7.36 9.08
C VAL A 62 -5.73 -8.32 10.19
N ALA A 63 -6.06 -7.77 11.37
CA ALA A 63 -6.50 -8.60 12.50
C ALA A 63 -7.74 -9.42 12.11
N PRO A 64 -7.86 -10.67 12.60
CA PRO A 64 -8.97 -11.55 12.18
C PRO A 64 -10.35 -10.93 12.34
N ALA A 65 -10.61 -10.24 13.44
CA ALA A 65 -11.91 -9.61 13.66
C ALA A 65 -12.21 -8.51 12.64
N GLU A 66 -11.18 -7.74 12.25
CA GLU A 66 -11.35 -6.66 11.26
C GLU A 66 -11.58 -7.23 9.86
N ARG A 67 -10.85 -8.31 9.49
CA ARG A 67 -10.98 -8.88 8.14
C ARG A 67 -12.35 -9.47 7.86
N GLU A 68 -13.09 -9.83 8.92
CA GLU A 68 -14.44 -10.37 8.81
C GLU A 68 -15.51 -9.28 8.88
N SER A 69 -15.13 -8.02 9.10
CA SER A 69 -16.09 -6.94 9.33
C SER A 69 -16.68 -6.39 8.04
N ALA A 70 -17.86 -5.79 8.17
CA ALA A 70 -18.51 -5.08 7.07
C ALA A 70 -17.68 -3.86 6.65
N SER A 71 -17.02 -3.20 7.59
CA SER A 71 -16.18 -2.03 7.28
C SER A 71 -14.99 -2.39 6.41
N TYR A 72 -14.42 -3.58 6.59
CA TYR A 72 -13.31 -4.03 5.74
C TYR A 72 -13.79 -4.29 4.31
N ARG A 73 -14.96 -4.91 4.15
CA ARG A 73 -15.56 -5.13 2.82
C ARG A 73 -15.87 -3.79 2.15
N GLU A 74 -16.42 -2.83 2.90
CA GLU A 74 -16.71 -1.50 2.37
C GLU A 74 -15.45 -0.75 1.99
N PHE A 75 -14.37 -0.92 2.73
CA PHE A 75 -13.05 -0.35 2.41
C PHE A 75 -12.63 -0.74 0.98
N TRP A 76 -12.65 -2.04 0.65
CA TRP A 76 -12.30 -2.50 -0.69
C TRP A 76 -13.32 -2.08 -1.74
N ALA A 77 -14.60 -2.03 -1.38
CA ALA A 77 -15.65 -1.56 -2.30
C ALA A 77 -15.41 -0.09 -2.71
N ARG A 78 -15.03 0.76 -1.75
CA ARG A 78 -14.70 2.17 -2.06
C ARG A 78 -13.50 2.28 -3.00
N LEU A 79 -12.46 1.51 -2.74
CA LEU A 79 -11.28 1.50 -3.62
C LEU A 79 -11.67 1.08 -5.04
N ASN A 80 -12.55 0.10 -5.16
CA ASN A 80 -13.04 -0.37 -6.47
C ASN A 80 -13.89 0.66 -7.19
N ARG A 81 -14.46 1.62 -6.46
CA ARG A 81 -15.19 2.74 -7.07
C ARG A 81 -14.27 3.90 -7.45
N GLY A 82 -12.97 3.79 -7.18
CA GLY A 82 -12.01 4.84 -7.50
C GLY A 82 -11.78 5.84 -6.37
N GLU A 83 -12.27 5.55 -5.16
CA GLU A 83 -12.09 6.43 -4.00
C GLU A 83 -10.82 6.02 -3.25
N TYR A 84 -9.92 6.98 -2.98
CA TYR A 84 -8.76 6.68 -2.17
C TYR A 84 -9.13 6.66 -0.68
N ASP A 85 -8.30 6.02 0.13
CA ASP A 85 -8.47 6.00 1.58
C ASP A 85 -7.12 6.33 2.23
N ALA A 86 -7.13 7.23 3.20
CA ALA A 86 -5.90 7.63 3.87
C ALA A 86 -6.15 7.75 5.37
N GLY A 87 -5.13 7.41 6.14
CA GLY A 87 -5.22 7.50 7.59
C GLY A 87 -4.16 6.68 8.28
N GLU A 88 -4.40 6.43 9.56
CA GLU A 88 -3.54 5.61 10.39
C GLU A 88 -4.17 4.23 10.55
N TYR A 89 -3.38 3.19 10.36
CA TYR A 89 -3.87 1.81 10.43
C TYR A 89 -2.95 0.96 11.30
N LYS A 90 -3.54 0.05 12.07
CA LYS A 90 -2.78 -1.01 12.70
C LYS A 90 -2.77 -2.21 11.76
N ARG A 91 -1.58 -2.71 11.44
CA ARG A 91 -1.41 -3.89 10.59
C ARG A 91 -0.62 -4.95 11.32
N ILE A 92 -0.77 -6.18 10.89
CA ILE A 92 -0.13 -7.33 11.53
C ILE A 92 0.96 -7.84 10.61
N GLY A 93 2.20 -7.75 11.07
CA GLY A 93 3.35 -8.29 10.36
C GLY A 93 3.60 -9.75 10.67
N LYS A 94 4.70 -10.26 10.17
CA LYS A 94 5.08 -11.66 10.34
C LYS A 94 5.23 -11.99 11.81
N GLY A 95 4.67 -13.13 12.22
CA GLY A 95 4.74 -13.57 13.61
C GLY A 95 3.82 -12.82 14.55
N GLY A 96 2.85 -12.07 14.02
CA GLY A 96 1.91 -11.32 14.86
C GLY A 96 2.40 -9.95 15.27
N LYS A 97 3.51 -9.47 14.71
CA LYS A 97 4.09 -8.17 15.03
C LYS A 97 3.10 -7.06 14.69
N GLU A 98 2.79 -6.20 15.66
CA GLU A 98 1.92 -5.04 15.40
C GLU A 98 2.73 -3.92 14.77
N VAL A 99 2.25 -3.42 13.64
CA VAL A 99 2.88 -2.33 12.91
C VAL A 99 1.84 -1.24 12.70
N TRP A 100 2.12 -0.04 13.21
CA TRP A 100 1.25 1.12 12.99
C TRP A 100 1.80 1.89 11.80
N ILE A 101 0.91 2.20 10.84
CA ILE A 101 1.30 2.90 9.63
C ILE A 101 0.41 4.11 9.40
N GLN A 102 1.02 5.18 8.89
CA GLN A 102 0.32 6.29 8.26
C GLN A 102 0.35 6.00 6.78
N ALA A 103 -0.80 5.82 6.15
CA ALA A 103 -0.85 5.29 4.80
C ALA A 103 -1.95 5.89 3.94
N SER A 104 -1.77 5.75 2.64
CA SER A 104 -2.84 6.01 1.67
C SER A 104 -2.95 4.81 0.73
N TYR A 105 -4.20 4.42 0.44
CA TYR A 105 -4.53 3.41 -0.55
C TYR A 105 -5.11 4.14 -1.76
N ASN A 106 -4.50 3.95 -2.92
CA ASN A 106 -4.79 4.77 -4.10
C ASN A 106 -5.18 3.89 -5.29
N PRO A 107 -6.46 3.94 -5.71
CA PRO A 107 -6.83 3.30 -6.97
C PRO A 107 -6.09 3.98 -8.12
N ILE A 108 -5.52 3.17 -9.00
CA ILE A 108 -4.85 3.67 -10.20
C ILE A 108 -5.83 3.52 -11.35
N LEU A 109 -6.07 4.63 -12.06
CA LEU A 109 -7.11 4.70 -13.08
C LEU A 109 -6.52 4.51 -14.46
N ASP A 110 -7.27 3.84 -15.35
CA ASP A 110 -6.90 3.72 -16.74
C ASP A 110 -7.30 4.98 -17.51
N GLN A 111 -7.12 4.98 -18.82
CA GLN A 111 -7.44 6.12 -19.68
C GLN A 111 -8.92 6.51 -19.64
N ASN A 112 -9.80 5.57 -19.32
CA ASN A 112 -11.24 5.77 -19.23
C ASN A 112 -11.71 6.13 -17.82
N GLY A 113 -10.77 6.34 -16.90
CA GLY A 113 -11.08 6.67 -15.51
C GLY A 113 -11.50 5.49 -14.67
N LYS A 114 -11.27 4.26 -15.12
CA LYS A 114 -11.63 3.05 -14.37
C LYS A 114 -10.44 2.55 -13.57
N PRO A 115 -10.64 2.20 -12.29
CA PRO A 115 -9.58 1.58 -11.50
C PRO A 115 -9.15 0.24 -12.09
N PHE A 116 -7.84 -0.06 -12.04
CA PHE A 116 -7.34 -1.35 -12.48
C PHE A 116 -6.35 -1.96 -11.49
N LYS A 117 -5.87 -1.19 -10.54
CA LYS A 117 -5.06 -1.71 -9.44
C LYS A 117 -5.09 -0.69 -8.30
N VAL A 118 -4.56 -1.08 -7.14
CA VAL A 118 -4.44 -0.21 -5.97
C VAL A 118 -2.97 -0.16 -5.56
N VAL A 119 -2.44 1.04 -5.35
CA VAL A 119 -1.08 1.22 -4.83
C VAL A 119 -1.18 1.90 -3.47
N LYS A 120 -0.51 1.31 -2.49
CA LYS A 120 -0.47 1.82 -1.12
C LYS A 120 0.89 2.41 -0.84
N TYR A 121 0.90 3.62 -0.29
CA TYR A 121 2.11 4.27 0.23
C TYR A 121 1.98 4.39 1.74
N ALA A 122 3.05 4.04 2.47
CA ALA A 122 2.97 4.02 3.93
C ALA A 122 4.27 4.41 4.59
N THR A 123 4.14 5.02 5.79
CA THR A 123 5.25 5.28 6.69
C THR A 123 4.99 4.52 7.98
N ASP A 124 5.99 3.80 8.47
CA ASP A 124 5.91 3.08 9.75
C ASP A 124 6.00 4.11 10.89
N VAL A 125 4.94 4.22 11.67
CA VAL A 125 4.86 5.14 12.81
C VAL A 125 4.76 4.39 14.13
N THR A 126 5.17 3.13 14.17
CA THR A 126 5.05 2.28 15.35
C THR A 126 5.76 2.89 16.56
N GLN A 127 6.98 3.37 16.38
CA GLN A 127 7.74 3.95 17.50
C GLN A 127 7.09 5.20 18.05
N GLU A 128 6.61 6.08 17.19
CA GLU A 128 5.91 7.31 17.60
C GLU A 128 4.62 6.96 18.34
N LYS A 129 3.90 5.96 17.84
CA LYS A 129 2.66 5.50 18.46
C LYS A 129 2.91 4.95 19.85
N LEU A 130 3.93 4.12 20.01
CA LEU A 130 4.26 3.51 21.29
C LEU A 130 4.74 4.55 22.30
N ARG A 131 5.54 5.52 21.87
CA ARG A 131 6.00 6.61 22.76
C ARG A 131 4.82 7.43 23.27
N ASN A 132 3.87 7.74 22.40
CA ASN A 132 2.70 8.54 22.78
C ASN A 132 1.76 7.76 23.72
N ALA A 133 1.73 6.42 23.60
CA ALA A 133 0.88 5.60 24.46
C ALA A 133 1.38 5.54 25.91
N ASP A 134 2.67 5.83 26.15
CA ASP A 134 3.27 5.78 27.46
C ASP A 134 3.00 7.07 28.28
N TYR A 135 2.37 8.05 27.68
CA TYR A 135 2.05 9.31 28.32
C TYR A 135 0.53 9.55 28.37
#